data_c49e3ea01862b9d3098c8ec2288d054a
#
_entry.id   c49e3ea01862b9d3098c8ec2288d054a
#
_cell.length_a   1.000
_cell.length_b   1.000
_cell.length_c   1.000
_cell.angle_alpha   90.00
_cell.angle_beta   90.00
_cell.angle_gamma   90.00
#
_symmetry.space_group_name_H-M   'P 1'
#
loop_
_entity.id
_entity.type
_entity.pdbx_description
1 polymer ?
#
loop_
_entity_poly.entity_id
_entity_poly.type
_entity_poly.pdbx_seq_one_letter_code
_entity_poly.pdbx_strand_id
1 'polypeptide(L)'
;LQQWIASGWPKDAPDAPKLIELRADPEEHVLIGSDNSVHLKVNAHFSDGSKRDVSRWAVYEPSDLIVDIREDGYVTATQPGETTITVRYLHLQRPVRIADIRRRPNFAWAAPTPANVIDEAVYAKLRRLRMNPSERINDTHFIRRVTRDLTGLLPTQEEAQSFLADTHPRKRDLLVESLLERPAFADFWALKWSDLLRNEEKALDKKGV
;
A
#
# COMPACT_ATOMS: atom_id res chain seq x y z
N LEU A 1 -1.47 23.88 33.20
CA LEU A 1 -2.06 24.77 32.20
C LEU A 1 -2.43 26.13 32.83
N GLN A 2 -3.20 26.17 33.93
CA GLN A 2 -3.60 27.41 34.59
C GLN A 2 -2.41 28.26 35.04
N GLN A 3 -1.37 27.66 35.64
CA GLN A 3 -0.15 28.36 36.04
C GLN A 3 0.60 28.95 34.84
N TRP A 4 0.66 28.24 33.73
CA TRP A 4 1.31 28.70 32.50
C TRP A 4 0.53 29.89 31.88
N ILE A 5 -0.81 29.82 31.88
CA ILE A 5 -1.65 30.94 31.46
C ILE A 5 -1.44 32.16 32.36
N ALA A 6 -1.44 31.95 33.69
CA ALA A 6 -1.25 33.01 34.66
C ALA A 6 0.13 33.68 34.58
N SER A 7 1.17 32.95 34.11
CA SER A 7 2.52 33.47 33.90
C SER A 7 2.72 34.23 32.58
N GLY A 8 1.65 34.48 31.81
CA GLY A 8 1.71 35.26 30.57
C GLY A 8 2.19 34.51 29.34
N TRP A 9 1.98 33.17 29.33
CA TRP A 9 2.28 32.29 28.17
C TRP A 9 3.74 32.38 27.70
N PRO A 10 4.70 32.12 28.56
CA PRO A 10 6.10 32.19 28.19
C PRO A 10 6.38 31.29 26.99
N LYS A 11 7.09 31.79 26.00
CA LYS A 11 7.58 31.01 24.87
C LYS A 11 8.58 30.00 25.37
N ASP A 12 8.67 28.86 24.65
CA ASP A 12 9.73 27.90 24.90
C ASP A 12 11.12 28.56 24.81
N ALA A 13 12.03 28.08 25.63
CA ALA A 13 13.43 28.54 25.56
C ALA A 13 14.00 28.27 24.16
N PRO A 14 14.90 29.12 23.65
CA PRO A 14 15.46 28.93 22.29
C PRO A 14 16.17 27.59 22.08
N ASP A 15 16.64 26.97 23.15
CA ASP A 15 17.31 25.67 23.22
C ASP A 15 16.37 24.52 23.64
N ALA A 16 15.07 24.78 23.74
CA ALA A 16 14.09 23.75 24.07
C ALA A 16 14.19 22.56 23.11
N PRO A 17 14.17 21.32 23.64
CA PRO A 17 14.28 20.11 22.80
C PRO A 17 13.18 20.05 21.75
N LYS A 18 13.56 19.90 20.47
CA LYS A 18 12.64 19.78 19.35
C LYS A 18 12.42 18.31 19.01
N LEU A 19 11.18 17.95 18.71
CA LEU A 19 10.86 16.60 18.21
C LEU A 19 11.49 16.42 16.83
N ILE A 20 12.38 15.42 16.69
CA ILE A 20 13.09 15.13 15.43
C ILE A 20 12.67 13.81 14.79
N GLU A 21 12.19 12.85 15.58
CA GLU A 21 11.75 11.56 15.08
C GLU A 21 10.62 11.00 15.95
N LEU A 22 9.68 10.34 15.28
CA LEU A 22 8.61 9.58 15.90
C LEU A 22 8.73 8.12 15.44
N ARG A 23 8.74 7.18 16.37
CA ARG A 23 8.76 5.74 16.08
C ARG A 23 7.56 5.06 16.72
N ALA A 24 6.91 4.20 15.96
CA ALA A 24 5.86 3.32 16.45
C ALA A 24 6.35 1.88 16.34
N ASP A 25 6.14 1.08 17.38
CA ASP A 25 6.53 -0.33 17.43
C ASP A 25 5.33 -1.18 17.88
N PRO A 26 4.97 -2.20 17.08
CA PRO A 26 5.52 -2.58 15.78
C PRO A 26 5.07 -1.62 14.64
N GLU A 27 5.91 -1.47 13.60
CA GLU A 27 5.54 -0.73 12.38
C GLU A 27 4.56 -1.51 11.50
N GLU A 28 4.61 -2.84 11.59
CA GLU A 28 3.69 -3.76 10.93
C GLU A 28 3.37 -4.94 11.84
N HIS A 29 2.10 -5.35 11.86
CA HIS A 29 1.70 -6.54 12.63
C HIS A 29 0.55 -7.29 11.95
N VAL A 30 0.59 -8.63 12.06
CA VAL A 30 -0.49 -9.50 11.57
C VAL A 30 -1.10 -10.24 12.75
N LEU A 31 -2.34 -9.92 13.03
CA LEU A 31 -3.19 -10.58 14.02
C LEU A 31 -3.77 -11.86 13.41
N ILE A 32 -3.82 -12.96 14.17
CA ILE A 32 -4.22 -14.27 13.62
C ILE A 32 -5.21 -14.98 14.51
N GLY A 33 -6.43 -15.09 14.07
CA GLY A 33 -7.48 -15.84 14.75
C GLY A 33 -7.88 -15.23 16.09
N SER A 34 -7.59 -15.92 17.21
CA SER A 34 -7.92 -15.44 18.56
C SER A 34 -6.94 -14.41 19.12
N ASP A 35 -5.76 -14.29 18.52
CA ASP A 35 -4.78 -13.25 18.85
C ASP A 35 -5.09 -12.02 17.99
N ASN A 36 -6.11 -11.27 18.42
CA ASN A 36 -6.70 -10.18 17.66
C ASN A 36 -6.32 -8.80 18.19
N SER A 37 -5.26 -8.69 19.00
CA SER A 37 -4.87 -7.41 19.57
C SER A 37 -3.35 -7.21 19.61
N VAL A 38 -2.92 -5.96 19.55
CA VAL A 38 -1.53 -5.55 19.63
C VAL A 38 -1.40 -4.21 20.34
N HIS A 39 -0.34 -4.01 21.09
CA HIS A 39 -0.05 -2.73 21.73
C HIS A 39 1.01 -1.97 20.95
N LEU A 40 0.64 -0.80 20.41
CA LEU A 40 1.54 0.11 19.72
C LEU A 40 2.26 0.99 20.72
N LYS A 41 3.58 0.84 20.85
CA LYS A 41 4.41 1.74 21.64
C LYS A 41 4.92 2.87 20.76
N VAL A 42 4.69 4.11 21.18
CA VAL A 42 5.09 5.28 20.42
C VAL A 42 6.18 6.04 21.17
N ASN A 43 7.36 6.15 20.56
CA ASN A 43 8.52 6.82 21.13
C ASN A 43 8.86 8.07 20.32
N ALA A 44 8.93 9.20 21.01
CA ALA A 44 9.37 10.48 20.47
C ALA A 44 10.86 10.68 20.80
N HIS A 45 11.65 11.04 19.79
CA HIS A 45 13.06 11.36 19.92
C HIS A 45 13.26 12.86 19.74
N PHE A 46 14.01 13.49 20.64
CA PHE A 46 14.21 14.91 20.66
C PHE A 46 15.64 15.31 20.30
N SER A 47 15.84 16.58 19.94
CA SER A 47 17.12 17.14 19.50
C SER A 47 18.23 17.12 20.55
N ASP A 48 17.87 16.99 21.83
CA ASP A 48 18.79 16.84 22.97
C ASP A 48 19.21 15.38 23.23
N GLY A 49 18.78 14.45 22.34
CA GLY A 49 19.02 13.01 22.49
C GLY A 49 18.05 12.31 23.42
N SER A 50 17.14 13.02 24.08
CA SER A 50 16.14 12.39 24.96
C SER A 50 15.10 11.61 24.17
N LYS A 51 14.59 10.53 24.78
CA LYS A 51 13.53 9.67 24.26
C LYS A 51 12.39 9.63 25.26
N ARG A 52 11.15 9.74 24.77
CA ARG A 52 9.96 9.72 25.63
C ARG A 52 8.92 8.79 25.03
N ASP A 53 8.33 7.94 25.87
CA ASP A 53 7.12 7.21 25.49
C ASP A 53 5.96 8.19 25.46
N VAL A 54 5.36 8.34 24.29
CA VAL A 54 4.25 9.25 24.03
C VAL A 54 2.98 8.52 23.61
N SER A 55 2.91 7.21 23.84
CA SER A 55 1.78 6.37 23.43
C SER A 55 0.44 6.92 23.88
N ARG A 56 0.34 7.47 25.10
CA ARG A 56 -0.89 8.07 25.65
C ARG A 56 -1.21 9.48 25.10
N TRP A 57 -0.28 10.10 24.42
CA TRP A 57 -0.42 11.48 23.90
C TRP A 57 -0.44 11.51 22.37
N ALA A 58 -0.19 10.37 21.76
CA ALA A 58 -0.32 10.22 20.32
C ALA A 58 -1.79 10.12 19.91
N VAL A 59 -2.11 10.62 18.73
CA VAL A 59 -3.42 10.45 18.08
C VAL A 59 -3.30 9.27 17.11
N TYR A 60 -4.28 8.38 17.14
CA TYR A 60 -4.35 7.18 16.32
C TYR A 60 -5.53 7.28 15.36
N GLU A 61 -5.26 7.34 14.07
CA GLU A 61 -6.28 7.50 13.02
C GLU A 61 -6.20 6.29 12.06
N PRO A 62 -7.10 5.29 12.21
CA PRO A 62 -7.13 4.16 11.28
C PRO A 62 -7.77 4.58 9.96
N SER A 63 -7.28 4.03 8.83
CA SER A 63 -7.85 4.27 7.50
C SER A 63 -9.20 3.57 7.30
N ASP A 64 -9.45 2.51 8.07
CA ASP A 64 -10.67 1.71 8.00
C ASP A 64 -11.15 1.32 9.40
N LEU A 65 -12.47 1.23 9.58
CA LEU A 65 -13.11 0.93 10.87
C LEU A 65 -13.12 -0.58 11.19
N ILE A 66 -12.01 -1.25 10.95
CA ILE A 66 -11.83 -2.68 11.26
C ILE A 66 -11.03 -2.92 12.54
N VAL A 67 -10.65 -1.86 13.21
CA VAL A 67 -9.94 -1.88 14.48
C VAL A 67 -10.53 -0.88 15.46
N ASP A 68 -10.56 -1.23 16.73
CA ASP A 68 -10.77 -0.32 17.85
C ASP A 68 -9.41 0.02 18.47
N ILE A 69 -9.17 1.29 18.75
CA ILE A 69 -7.90 1.77 19.32
C ILE A 69 -8.17 2.54 20.60
N ARG A 70 -7.52 2.08 21.68
CA ARG A 70 -7.56 2.77 22.98
C ARG A 70 -6.55 3.92 23.01
N GLU A 71 -6.79 4.87 23.86
CA GLU A 71 -5.91 6.06 24.06
C GLU A 71 -4.47 5.70 24.41
N ASP A 72 -4.22 4.51 25.01
CA ASP A 72 -2.89 4.04 25.35
C ASP A 72 -2.19 3.31 24.20
N GLY A 73 -2.78 3.28 22.98
CA GLY A 73 -2.22 2.62 21.81
C GLY A 73 -2.53 1.12 21.70
N TYR A 74 -3.47 0.60 22.51
CA TYR A 74 -3.90 -0.78 22.40
C TYR A 74 -4.91 -0.93 21.25
N VAL A 75 -4.54 -1.68 20.24
CA VAL A 75 -5.33 -1.93 19.02
C VAL A 75 -5.98 -3.30 19.10
N THR A 76 -7.27 -3.38 18.85
CA THR A 76 -8.03 -4.63 18.79
C THR A 76 -8.76 -4.71 17.47
N ALA A 77 -8.56 -5.79 16.71
CA ALA A 77 -9.28 -6.02 15.47
C ALA A 77 -10.74 -6.43 15.75
N THR A 78 -11.67 -5.81 15.05
CA THR A 78 -13.11 -6.08 15.10
C THR A 78 -13.59 -6.90 13.91
N GLN A 79 -12.87 -6.80 12.78
CA GLN A 79 -13.18 -7.49 11.54
C GLN A 79 -11.89 -7.88 10.81
N PRO A 80 -11.88 -9.03 10.10
CA PRO A 80 -10.78 -9.39 9.21
C PRO A 80 -10.56 -8.34 8.12
N GLY A 81 -9.31 -7.98 7.89
CA GLY A 81 -8.95 -7.00 6.87
C GLY A 81 -7.55 -6.44 7.11
N GLU A 82 -7.20 -5.41 6.37
CA GLU A 82 -5.94 -4.68 6.51
C GLU A 82 -6.24 -3.19 6.63
N THR A 83 -5.62 -2.54 7.60
CA THR A 83 -5.75 -1.09 7.82
C THR A 83 -4.39 -0.47 8.07
N THR A 84 -4.27 0.80 7.77
CA THR A 84 -3.12 1.61 8.16
C THR A 84 -3.55 2.59 9.25
N ILE A 85 -2.88 2.55 10.39
CA ILE A 85 -3.09 3.47 11.49
C ILE A 85 -2.07 4.60 11.37
N THR A 86 -2.52 5.82 11.12
CA THR A 86 -1.67 6.99 11.17
C THR A 86 -1.49 7.41 12.62
N VAL A 87 -0.30 7.18 13.16
CA VAL A 87 0.09 7.62 14.50
C VAL A 87 0.66 9.02 14.40
N ARG A 88 0.04 9.99 15.08
CA ARG A 88 0.45 11.39 15.05
C ARG A 88 0.82 11.89 16.46
N TYR A 89 1.95 12.54 16.54
CA TYR A 89 2.37 13.28 17.76
C TYR A 89 3.01 14.59 17.36
N LEU A 90 2.45 15.70 17.86
CA LEU A 90 2.82 17.06 17.45
C LEU A 90 2.73 17.21 15.92
N HIS A 91 3.86 17.51 15.27
CA HIS A 91 3.95 17.74 13.81
C HIS A 91 4.42 16.50 13.02
N LEU A 92 4.76 15.38 13.69
CA LEU A 92 5.21 14.17 13.03
C LEU A 92 4.12 13.11 12.96
N GLN A 93 4.15 12.33 11.88
CA GLN A 93 3.25 11.21 11.63
C GLN A 93 4.04 9.95 11.27
N ARG A 94 3.52 8.80 11.69
CA ARG A 94 4.04 7.48 11.29
C ARG A 94 2.90 6.53 10.94
N PRO A 95 2.93 5.89 9.76
CA PRO A 95 1.99 4.85 9.42
C PRO A 95 2.39 3.54 10.11
N VAL A 96 1.41 2.86 10.68
CA VAL A 96 1.52 1.50 11.21
C VAL A 96 0.54 0.61 10.45
N ARG A 97 1.00 -0.50 9.91
CA ARG A 97 0.17 -1.44 9.15
C ARG A 97 -0.28 -2.60 10.02
N ILE A 98 -1.59 -2.75 10.13
CA ILE A 98 -2.20 -3.86 10.88
C ILE A 98 -3.06 -4.67 9.92
N ALA A 99 -2.90 -5.98 9.97
CA ALA A 99 -3.78 -6.90 9.27
C ALA A 99 -4.36 -7.91 10.26
N ASP A 100 -5.67 -8.14 10.21
CA ASP A 100 -6.32 -9.25 10.91
C ASP A 100 -6.69 -10.33 9.90
N ILE A 101 -6.20 -11.55 10.10
CA ILE A 101 -6.45 -12.66 9.21
C ILE A 101 -7.05 -13.85 9.96
N ARG A 102 -7.95 -14.56 9.29
CA ARG A 102 -8.49 -15.81 9.82
C ARG A 102 -7.38 -16.84 10.00
N ARG A 103 -7.44 -17.59 11.08
CA ARG A 103 -6.51 -18.69 11.32
C ARG A 103 -6.62 -19.72 10.20
N ARG A 104 -5.49 -20.06 9.58
CA ARG A 104 -5.36 -21.10 8.54
C ARG A 104 -4.34 -22.14 9.00
N PRO A 105 -4.75 -23.15 9.78
CA PRO A 105 -3.80 -24.05 10.47
C PRO A 105 -2.94 -24.85 9.49
N ASN A 106 -3.46 -25.19 8.32
CA ASN A 106 -2.76 -25.99 7.30
C ASN A 106 -2.20 -25.15 6.15
N PHE A 107 -1.95 -23.86 6.38
CA PHE A 107 -1.38 -23.01 5.34
C PHE A 107 0.05 -23.44 5.03
N ALA A 108 0.27 -23.89 3.79
CA ALA A 108 1.59 -24.09 3.21
C ALA A 108 1.79 -23.06 2.11
N TRP A 109 2.92 -22.34 2.15
CA TRP A 109 3.26 -21.38 1.11
C TRP A 109 3.59 -22.11 -0.20
N ALA A 110 2.90 -21.76 -1.27
CA ALA A 110 3.15 -22.25 -2.62
C ALA A 110 3.03 -21.10 -3.61
N ALA A 111 4.14 -20.73 -4.21
CA ALA A 111 4.21 -19.69 -5.24
C ALA A 111 5.26 -20.06 -6.28
N PRO A 112 5.14 -19.59 -7.52
CA PRO A 112 6.22 -19.67 -8.51
C PRO A 112 7.43 -18.86 -8.05
N THR A 113 8.57 -19.12 -8.66
CA THR A 113 9.76 -18.28 -8.47
C THR A 113 9.46 -16.85 -8.95
N PRO A 114 9.76 -15.80 -8.15
CA PRO A 114 9.59 -14.42 -8.57
C PRO A 114 10.37 -14.14 -9.86
N ALA A 115 9.75 -13.46 -10.82
CA ALA A 115 10.39 -13.09 -12.08
C ALA A 115 11.06 -11.69 -12.00
N ASN A 116 10.63 -10.86 -11.05
CA ASN A 116 11.12 -9.49 -10.89
C ASN A 116 10.87 -8.98 -9.45
N VAL A 117 11.36 -7.79 -9.16
CA VAL A 117 11.24 -7.12 -7.84
C VAL A 117 9.78 -6.91 -7.40
N ILE A 118 8.86 -6.75 -8.35
CA ILE A 118 7.43 -6.59 -8.04
C ILE A 118 6.86 -7.90 -7.51
N ASP A 119 7.18 -9.02 -8.16
CA ASP A 119 6.76 -10.35 -7.69
C ASP A 119 7.32 -10.65 -6.30
N GLU A 120 8.60 -10.30 -6.04
CA GLU A 120 9.21 -10.45 -4.72
C GLU A 120 8.40 -9.72 -3.64
N ALA A 121 8.07 -8.44 -3.88
CA ALA A 121 7.32 -7.63 -2.94
C ALA A 121 5.88 -8.15 -2.74
N VAL A 122 5.20 -8.53 -3.83
CA VAL A 122 3.84 -9.09 -3.81
C VAL A 122 3.82 -10.41 -3.07
N TYR A 123 4.74 -11.33 -3.38
CA TYR A 123 4.81 -12.64 -2.73
C TYR A 123 5.19 -12.54 -1.25
N ALA A 124 6.07 -11.61 -0.88
CA ALA A 124 6.38 -11.34 0.51
C ALA A 124 5.11 -10.91 1.29
N LYS A 125 4.30 -10.00 0.71
CA LYS A 125 3.03 -9.58 1.30
C LYS A 125 2.03 -10.74 1.38
N LEU A 126 1.82 -11.49 0.29
CA LEU A 126 0.89 -12.63 0.27
C LEU A 126 1.27 -13.70 1.29
N ARG A 127 2.56 -14.04 1.38
CA ARG A 127 3.08 -15.00 2.36
C ARG A 127 2.80 -14.56 3.81
N ARG A 128 3.02 -13.28 4.10
CA ARG A 128 2.73 -12.69 5.40
C ARG A 128 1.24 -12.78 5.75
N LEU A 129 0.37 -12.54 4.78
CA LEU A 129 -1.08 -12.66 4.93
C LEU A 129 -1.60 -14.11 4.84
N ARG A 130 -0.71 -15.10 4.74
CA ARG A 130 -1.05 -16.51 4.56
C ARG A 130 -1.99 -16.75 3.38
N MET A 131 -1.68 -16.13 2.25
CA MET A 131 -2.42 -16.24 0.99
C MET A 131 -1.48 -16.75 -0.10
N ASN A 132 -1.87 -17.80 -0.80
CA ASN A 132 -1.15 -18.23 -1.99
C ASN A 132 -1.62 -17.42 -3.21
N PRO A 133 -0.73 -17.10 -4.17
CA PRO A 133 -1.18 -16.57 -5.44
C PRO A 133 -2.11 -17.57 -6.14
N SER A 134 -3.05 -17.06 -6.92
CA SER A 134 -3.90 -17.91 -7.76
C SER A 134 -3.08 -18.57 -8.86
N GLU A 135 -3.62 -19.65 -9.41
CA GLU A 135 -3.03 -20.31 -10.56
C GLU A 135 -2.95 -19.39 -11.78
N ARG A 136 -2.05 -19.71 -12.70
CA ARG A 136 -1.94 -18.98 -13.95
C ARG A 136 -3.22 -19.12 -14.76
N ILE A 137 -3.71 -18.00 -15.28
CA ILE A 137 -4.90 -17.99 -16.15
C ILE A 137 -4.62 -18.75 -17.46
N ASN A 138 -5.67 -19.35 -18.02
CA ASN A 138 -5.61 -20.00 -19.34
C ASN A 138 -5.42 -18.97 -20.46
N ASP A 139 -5.13 -19.44 -21.67
CA ASP A 139 -4.82 -18.61 -22.82
C ASP A 139 -5.98 -17.73 -23.26
N THR A 140 -7.22 -18.21 -23.15
CA THR A 140 -8.43 -17.42 -23.49
C THR A 140 -8.55 -16.17 -22.61
N HIS A 141 -8.34 -16.32 -21.30
CA HIS A 141 -8.35 -15.19 -20.39
C HIS A 141 -7.09 -14.33 -20.55
N PHE A 142 -5.95 -14.95 -20.84
CA PHE A 142 -4.68 -14.24 -21.00
C PHE A 142 -4.74 -13.23 -22.15
N ILE A 143 -5.09 -13.67 -23.37
CA ILE A 143 -5.14 -12.76 -24.52
C ILE A 143 -6.10 -11.60 -24.28
N ARG A 144 -7.29 -11.86 -23.73
CA ARG A 144 -8.27 -10.81 -23.43
C ARG A 144 -7.73 -9.78 -22.45
N ARG A 145 -7.10 -10.23 -21.36
CA ARG A 145 -6.56 -9.33 -20.31
C ARG A 145 -5.38 -8.55 -20.81
N VAL A 146 -4.38 -9.22 -21.42
CA VAL A 146 -3.15 -8.54 -21.83
C VAL A 146 -3.42 -7.51 -22.93
N THR A 147 -4.30 -7.81 -23.91
CA THR A 147 -4.66 -6.84 -24.95
C THR A 147 -5.34 -5.61 -24.34
N ARG A 148 -6.30 -5.82 -23.43
CA ARG A 148 -6.97 -4.71 -22.75
C ARG A 148 -6.01 -3.90 -21.86
N ASP A 149 -5.15 -4.58 -21.12
CA ASP A 149 -4.27 -3.93 -20.17
C ASP A 149 -3.17 -3.10 -20.87
N LEU A 150 -2.73 -3.53 -22.03
CA LEU A 150 -1.72 -2.81 -22.84
C LEU A 150 -2.31 -1.77 -23.76
N THR A 151 -3.44 -2.04 -24.42
CA THR A 151 -3.96 -1.17 -25.49
C THR A 151 -5.30 -0.51 -25.17
N GLY A 152 -5.94 -0.85 -24.07
CA GLY A 152 -7.30 -0.41 -23.74
C GLY A 152 -8.40 -1.07 -24.59
N LEU A 153 -8.04 -1.91 -25.57
CA LEU A 153 -8.94 -2.55 -26.52
C LEU A 153 -9.14 -4.04 -26.20
N LEU A 154 -10.14 -4.64 -26.81
CA LEU A 154 -10.29 -6.10 -26.82
C LEU A 154 -9.61 -6.68 -28.07
N PRO A 155 -9.12 -7.96 -28.00
CA PRO A 155 -8.63 -8.64 -29.18
C PRO A 155 -9.77 -8.86 -30.19
N THR A 156 -9.44 -8.84 -31.49
CA THR A 156 -10.41 -9.25 -32.52
C THR A 156 -10.64 -10.76 -32.45
N GLN A 157 -11.68 -11.22 -33.12
CA GLN A 157 -11.99 -12.66 -33.20
C GLN A 157 -10.84 -13.42 -33.86
N GLU A 158 -10.28 -12.89 -34.94
CA GLU A 158 -9.18 -13.48 -35.70
C GLU A 158 -7.91 -13.57 -34.85
N GLU A 159 -7.57 -12.51 -34.12
CA GLU A 159 -6.44 -12.49 -33.20
C GLU A 159 -6.59 -13.55 -32.10
N ALA A 160 -7.78 -13.64 -31.51
CA ALA A 160 -8.05 -14.62 -30.46
C ALA A 160 -7.95 -16.05 -30.99
N GLN A 161 -8.51 -16.33 -32.17
CA GLN A 161 -8.45 -17.67 -32.81
C GLN A 161 -7.01 -18.03 -33.16
N SER A 162 -6.26 -17.14 -33.78
CA SER A 162 -4.86 -17.35 -34.14
C SER A 162 -3.99 -17.64 -32.92
N PHE A 163 -4.13 -16.85 -31.84
CA PHE A 163 -3.38 -17.04 -30.62
C PHE A 163 -3.72 -18.37 -29.92
N LEU A 164 -5.00 -18.77 -29.90
CA LEU A 164 -5.40 -20.01 -29.29
C LEU A 164 -4.94 -21.25 -30.08
N ALA A 165 -4.87 -21.15 -31.40
CA ALA A 165 -4.36 -22.19 -32.27
C ALA A 165 -2.82 -22.30 -32.26
N ASP A 166 -2.11 -21.25 -31.87
CA ASP A 166 -0.65 -21.23 -31.79
C ASP A 166 -0.14 -22.17 -30.70
N THR A 167 0.77 -23.05 -31.06
CA THR A 167 1.43 -24.03 -30.14
C THR A 167 2.84 -23.59 -29.72
N HIS A 168 3.28 -22.41 -30.13
CA HIS A 168 4.62 -21.93 -29.84
C HIS A 168 4.82 -21.74 -28.31
N PRO A 169 5.91 -22.25 -27.72
CA PRO A 169 6.12 -22.22 -26.26
C PRO A 169 6.20 -20.79 -25.67
N ARG A 170 6.63 -19.81 -26.48
CA ARG A 170 6.72 -18.40 -26.11
C ARG A 170 5.58 -17.53 -26.65
N LYS A 171 4.47 -18.11 -27.07
CA LYS A 171 3.37 -17.35 -27.71
C LYS A 171 2.85 -16.18 -26.85
N ARG A 172 2.86 -16.33 -25.53
CA ARG A 172 2.44 -15.25 -24.62
C ARG A 172 3.40 -14.07 -24.64
N ASP A 173 4.71 -14.34 -24.63
CA ASP A 173 5.73 -13.29 -24.71
C ASP A 173 5.67 -12.58 -26.07
N LEU A 174 5.58 -13.33 -27.14
CA LEU A 174 5.47 -12.79 -28.51
C LEU A 174 4.21 -11.92 -28.68
N LEU A 175 3.08 -12.33 -28.08
CA LEU A 175 1.87 -11.51 -28.07
C LEU A 175 2.12 -10.18 -27.34
N VAL A 176 2.75 -10.22 -26.15
CA VAL A 176 3.06 -8.99 -25.41
C VAL A 176 3.95 -8.07 -26.22
N GLU A 177 5.03 -8.59 -26.83
CA GLU A 177 5.95 -7.83 -27.68
C GLU A 177 5.17 -7.15 -28.84
N SER A 178 4.31 -7.90 -29.53
CA SER A 178 3.51 -7.36 -30.63
C SER A 178 2.50 -6.29 -30.20
N LEU A 179 1.92 -6.41 -29.01
CA LEU A 179 0.98 -5.42 -28.48
C LEU A 179 1.68 -4.12 -28.07
N LEU A 180 2.92 -4.20 -27.58
CA LEU A 180 3.72 -3.02 -27.21
C LEU A 180 4.13 -2.18 -28.42
N GLU A 181 4.23 -2.79 -29.61
CA GLU A 181 4.55 -2.08 -30.86
C GLU A 181 3.33 -1.40 -31.52
N ARG A 182 2.12 -1.64 -31.04
CA ARG A 182 0.90 -1.07 -31.61
C ARG A 182 0.75 0.42 -31.29
N PRO A 183 0.29 1.25 -32.24
CA PRO A 183 -0.06 2.64 -31.94
C PRO A 183 -1.04 2.78 -30.78
N ALA A 184 -2.03 1.89 -30.68
CA ALA A 184 -3.01 1.86 -29.60
C ALA A 184 -2.37 1.74 -28.20
N PHE A 185 -1.19 1.12 -28.05
CA PHE A 185 -0.44 1.11 -26.81
C PHE A 185 0.00 2.53 -26.41
N ALA A 186 0.60 3.25 -27.35
CA ALA A 186 1.06 4.60 -27.10
C ALA A 186 -0.10 5.54 -26.76
N ASP A 187 -1.19 5.49 -27.52
CA ASP A 187 -2.39 6.32 -27.30
C ASP A 187 -3.01 6.05 -25.91
N PHE A 188 -3.17 4.78 -25.54
CA PHE A 188 -3.77 4.37 -24.27
C PHE A 188 -2.91 4.79 -23.07
N TRP A 189 -1.60 4.62 -23.18
CA TRP A 189 -0.69 4.98 -22.08
C TRP A 189 -0.44 6.47 -22.01
N ALA A 190 -0.46 7.19 -23.14
CA ALA A 190 -0.44 8.65 -23.12
C ALA A 190 -1.64 9.22 -22.36
N LEU A 191 -2.84 8.66 -22.56
CA LEU A 191 -4.04 9.06 -21.82
C LEU A 191 -3.86 8.80 -20.31
N LYS A 192 -3.40 7.63 -19.90
CA LYS A 192 -3.16 7.30 -18.50
C LYS A 192 -2.12 8.21 -17.84
N TRP A 193 -1.04 8.53 -18.56
CA TRP A 193 -0.04 9.46 -18.06
C TRP A 193 -0.57 10.89 -17.95
N SER A 194 -1.41 11.32 -18.91
CA SER A 194 -2.07 12.61 -18.85
C SER A 194 -2.94 12.77 -17.60
N ASP A 195 -3.72 11.75 -17.27
CA ASP A 195 -4.53 11.73 -16.06
C ASP A 195 -3.66 11.81 -14.78
N LEU A 196 -2.60 11.01 -14.72
CA LEU A 196 -1.68 10.98 -13.58
C LEU A 196 -0.95 12.32 -13.38
N LEU A 197 -0.54 12.94 -14.48
CA LEU A 197 0.14 14.23 -14.49
C LEU A 197 -0.83 15.42 -14.39
N ARG A 198 -2.15 15.15 -14.31
CA ARG A 198 -3.21 16.17 -14.29
C ARG A 198 -3.09 17.14 -15.48
N ASN A 199 -2.83 16.61 -16.66
CA ASN A 199 -2.75 17.38 -17.91
C ASN A 199 -4.17 17.79 -18.35
N GLU A 200 -4.77 18.75 -17.65
CA GLU A 200 -6.10 19.29 -17.90
C GLU A 200 -5.98 20.76 -18.35
N GLU A 201 -6.87 21.20 -19.23
CA GLU A 201 -6.93 22.60 -19.70
C GLU A 201 -7.03 23.61 -18.52
N LYS A 202 -7.68 23.21 -17.40
CA LYS A 202 -7.80 24.04 -16.19
C LYS A 202 -6.50 24.17 -15.40
N ALA A 203 -5.60 23.18 -15.53
CA ALA A 203 -4.32 23.15 -14.81
C ALA A 203 -3.17 23.71 -15.65
N LEU A 204 -3.30 23.65 -16.98
CA LEU A 204 -2.33 24.18 -17.93
C LEU A 204 -2.92 25.44 -18.60
N ASP A 205 -2.09 26.46 -18.78
CA ASP A 205 -2.45 27.61 -19.61
C ASP A 205 -2.85 27.10 -21.01
N LYS A 206 -3.82 27.78 -21.67
CA LYS A 206 -4.33 27.44 -23.02
C LYS A 206 -3.24 27.20 -24.08
N LYS A 207 -2.01 27.57 -23.81
CA LYS A 207 -0.83 27.33 -24.64
C LYS A 207 -0.07 26.03 -24.33
N GLY A 208 -0.47 25.31 -23.29
CA GLY A 208 0.21 24.10 -22.81
C GLY A 208 -0.58 22.81 -23.06
N VAL A 209 -1.71 22.90 -23.75
CA VAL A 209 -2.55 21.75 -24.17
C VAL A 209 -2.34 21.49 -25.65
#